data_93669287da9453b6178cd67171ff6db4
#
_entry.id   93669287da9453b6178cd67171ff6db4
#
_cell.length_a   1.000
_cell.length_b   1.000
_cell.length_c   1.000
_cell.angle_alpha   90.00
_cell.angle_beta   90.00
_cell.angle_gamma   90.00
#
_symmetry.space_group_name_H-M   'P 1'
#
loop_
_entity.id
_entity.type
_entity.pdbx_description
1 polymer ?
#
loop_
_entity_poly.entity_id
_entity_poly.type
_entity_poly.pdbx_seq_one_letter_code
_entity_poly.pdbx_strand_id
1 'polypeptide(L)'
;MKNALIINGGENTTNRDQIGEFDFIVAVDSGAEHAYKLFLKPDLIIGDLDSIDKKIYDRVTKDKIEIIEYQADKDYTDFEIALKHVINMEIKDITVIGGEYGDIDHLFGSLFNINKLHNDQNILWIHGDQNILFPNSENVEIGVNKNFSVLPFSDLINLTISGAKWNLENEDVEFGAVSYTHLRAHETNS
;
A
#
# COMPACT_ATOMS: atom_id res chain seq x y z
N MET A 1 -9.16 -13.45 -10.05
CA MET A 1 -9.12 -12.93 -8.66
C MET A 1 -9.43 -11.45 -8.75
N LYS A 2 -10.14 -10.88 -7.79
CA LYS A 2 -10.38 -9.44 -7.76
C LYS A 2 -9.18 -8.75 -7.13
N ASN A 3 -8.77 -7.63 -7.70
CA ASN A 3 -7.72 -6.76 -7.17
C ASN A 3 -8.27 -5.36 -6.88
N ALA A 4 -7.66 -4.64 -5.96
CA ALA A 4 -8.07 -3.28 -5.63
C ALA A 4 -6.88 -2.31 -5.58
N LEU A 5 -7.20 -1.05 -5.88
CA LEU A 5 -6.30 0.08 -5.69
C LEU A 5 -6.87 0.98 -4.58
N ILE A 6 -6.05 1.27 -3.59
CA ILE A 6 -6.33 2.32 -2.60
C ILE A 6 -5.44 3.50 -2.92
N ILE A 7 -6.04 4.65 -3.19
CA ILE A 7 -5.35 5.90 -3.46
C ILE A 7 -5.43 6.76 -2.22
N ASN A 8 -4.35 6.78 -1.43
CA ASN A 8 -4.30 7.54 -0.20
C ASN A 8 -4.14 9.05 -0.48
N GLY A 9 -4.56 9.88 0.45
CA GLY A 9 -4.30 11.31 0.44
C GLY A 9 -2.82 11.64 0.62
N GLY A 10 -2.49 12.93 0.68
CA GLY A 10 -1.12 13.42 0.78
C GLY A 10 -0.42 13.49 -0.57
N GLU A 11 0.93 13.48 -0.59
CA GLU A 11 1.66 13.50 -1.85
C GLU A 11 1.62 12.14 -2.55
N ASN A 12 1.67 12.19 -3.89
CA ASN A 12 1.72 11.01 -4.73
C ASN A 12 2.58 11.29 -5.98
N THR A 13 3.68 10.56 -6.12
CA THR A 13 4.56 10.64 -7.29
C THR A 13 4.37 9.48 -8.26
N THR A 14 3.48 8.54 -7.96
CA THR A 14 3.19 7.40 -8.82
C THR A 14 2.56 7.84 -10.15
N ASN A 15 3.08 7.33 -11.25
CA ASN A 15 2.54 7.56 -12.59
C ASN A 15 1.63 6.41 -13.04
N ARG A 16 0.77 6.67 -14.04
CA ARG A 16 -0.20 5.70 -14.56
C ARG A 16 0.44 4.41 -15.10
N ASP A 17 1.65 4.50 -15.65
CA ASP A 17 2.41 3.37 -16.22
C ASP A 17 3.05 2.46 -15.15
N GLN A 18 3.12 2.91 -13.90
CA GLN A 18 3.61 2.11 -12.78
C GLN A 18 2.53 1.20 -12.16
N ILE A 19 1.27 1.45 -12.49
CA ILE A 19 0.12 0.73 -11.94
C ILE A 19 -0.66 0.02 -13.05
N GLY A 20 -1.23 -1.13 -12.70
CA GLY A 20 -2.04 -1.95 -13.60
C GLY A 20 -3.50 -1.49 -13.70
N GLU A 21 -4.34 -2.42 -14.10
CA GLU A 21 -5.80 -2.29 -14.08
C GLU A 21 -6.35 -2.93 -12.80
N PHE A 22 -7.44 -2.35 -12.26
CA PHE A 22 -8.04 -2.78 -11.01
C PHE A 22 -9.53 -3.02 -11.17
N ASP A 23 -10.03 -4.01 -10.44
CA ASP A 23 -11.46 -4.33 -10.38
C ASP A 23 -12.23 -3.39 -9.45
N PHE A 24 -11.54 -2.77 -8.47
CA PHE A 24 -12.13 -1.83 -7.52
C PHE A 24 -11.12 -0.75 -7.11
N ILE A 25 -11.53 0.50 -7.15
CA ILE A 25 -10.69 1.64 -6.83
C ILE A 25 -11.33 2.46 -5.71
N VAL A 26 -10.60 2.60 -4.60
CA VAL A 26 -11.00 3.47 -3.48
C VAL A 26 -10.05 4.64 -3.39
N ALA A 27 -10.59 5.85 -3.29
CA ALA A 27 -9.81 7.05 -2.98
C ALA A 27 -10.09 7.49 -1.53
N VAL A 28 -9.06 7.95 -0.86
CA VAL A 28 -9.10 8.43 0.52
C VAL A 28 -8.83 9.92 0.51
N ASP A 29 -9.77 10.73 0.95
CA ASP A 29 -9.69 12.19 1.00
C ASP A 29 -9.16 12.81 -0.32
N SER A 30 -8.06 13.56 -0.26
CA SER A 30 -7.39 14.16 -1.43
C SER A 30 -6.86 13.12 -2.43
N GLY A 31 -6.86 11.83 -2.10
CA GLY A 31 -6.59 10.74 -3.04
C GLY A 31 -7.52 10.75 -4.26
N ALA A 32 -8.72 11.33 -4.13
CA ALA A 32 -9.62 11.55 -5.27
C ALA A 32 -8.99 12.43 -6.35
N GLU A 33 -8.20 13.44 -5.99
CA GLU A 33 -7.47 14.27 -6.94
C GLU A 33 -6.41 13.47 -7.70
N HIS A 34 -5.70 12.59 -7.00
CA HIS A 34 -4.71 11.71 -7.60
C HIS A 34 -5.35 10.73 -8.58
N ALA A 35 -6.51 10.16 -8.23
CA ALA A 35 -7.25 9.30 -9.14
C ALA A 35 -7.51 9.99 -10.48
N TYR A 36 -8.07 11.19 -10.45
CA TYR A 36 -8.37 11.91 -11.69
C TYR A 36 -7.12 12.39 -12.44
N LYS A 37 -6.03 12.73 -11.75
CA LYS A 37 -4.74 13.04 -12.39
C LYS A 37 -4.17 11.82 -13.12
N LEU A 38 -4.40 10.62 -12.60
CA LEU A 38 -4.00 9.35 -13.19
C LEU A 38 -5.01 8.81 -14.22
N PHE A 39 -6.03 9.59 -14.60
CA PHE A 39 -7.11 9.18 -15.49
C PHE A 39 -7.89 7.96 -15.00
N LEU A 40 -7.96 7.79 -13.67
CA LEU A 40 -8.74 6.77 -13.02
C LEU A 40 -10.07 7.35 -12.52
N LYS A 41 -11.08 6.48 -12.48
CA LYS A 41 -12.36 6.80 -11.88
C LYS A 41 -12.52 5.93 -10.63
N PRO A 42 -12.55 6.53 -9.41
CA PRO A 42 -12.84 5.75 -8.21
C PRO A 42 -14.23 5.14 -8.24
N ASP A 43 -14.40 3.97 -7.64
CA ASP A 43 -15.70 3.38 -7.36
C ASP A 43 -16.25 3.90 -6.03
N LEU A 44 -15.37 4.22 -5.10
CA LEU A 44 -15.70 4.69 -3.76
C LEU A 44 -14.72 5.77 -3.32
N ILE A 45 -15.21 6.76 -2.58
CA ILE A 45 -14.40 7.74 -1.87
C ILE A 45 -14.71 7.64 -0.38
N ILE A 46 -13.69 7.64 0.46
CA ILE A 46 -13.79 7.64 1.92
C ILE A 46 -13.10 8.87 2.46
N GLY A 47 -13.81 9.66 3.24
CA GLY A 47 -13.34 10.92 3.83
C GLY A 47 -14.41 12.00 3.80
N ASP A 48 -14.11 13.14 4.42
CA ASP A 48 -15.06 14.25 4.54
C ASP A 48 -15.03 15.22 3.35
N LEU A 49 -14.02 15.07 2.47
CA LEU A 49 -13.83 15.85 1.26
C LEU A 49 -13.71 17.39 1.48
N ASP A 50 -13.49 17.84 2.70
CA ASP A 50 -13.44 19.25 3.06
C ASP A 50 -12.23 19.99 2.46
N SER A 51 -11.18 19.25 2.17
CA SER A 51 -9.91 19.71 1.61
C SER A 51 -9.77 19.55 0.08
N ILE A 52 -10.78 18.99 -0.58
CA ILE A 52 -10.74 18.69 -2.03
C ILE A 52 -11.01 19.97 -2.87
N ASP A 53 -10.27 20.12 -3.98
CA ASP A 53 -10.53 21.16 -4.97
C ASP A 53 -11.98 21.09 -5.49
N LYS A 54 -12.65 22.25 -5.58
CA LYS A 54 -14.03 22.32 -6.04
C LYS A 54 -14.29 21.66 -7.39
N LYS A 55 -13.32 21.71 -8.32
CA LYS A 55 -13.49 21.07 -9.65
C LYS A 55 -13.51 19.56 -9.52
N ILE A 56 -12.76 19.01 -8.57
CA ILE A 56 -12.74 17.57 -8.29
C ILE A 56 -14.06 17.16 -7.65
N TYR A 57 -14.55 17.96 -6.68
CA TYR A 57 -15.86 17.73 -6.05
C TYR A 57 -17.00 17.72 -7.07
N ASP A 58 -17.03 18.74 -7.97
CA ASP A 58 -18.02 18.81 -9.06
C ASP A 58 -17.95 17.57 -9.99
N ARG A 59 -16.73 17.07 -10.22
CA ARG A 59 -16.52 15.89 -11.06
C ARG A 59 -16.97 14.61 -10.35
N VAL A 60 -16.63 14.43 -9.09
CA VAL A 60 -17.09 13.31 -8.24
C VAL A 60 -18.61 13.23 -8.25
N THR A 61 -19.28 14.39 -8.05
CA THR A 61 -20.73 14.49 -8.05
C THR A 61 -21.32 14.14 -9.43
N LYS A 62 -20.73 14.65 -10.51
CA LYS A 62 -21.14 14.36 -11.88
C LYS A 62 -21.00 12.90 -12.23
N ASP A 63 -19.90 12.29 -11.81
CA ASP A 63 -19.59 10.88 -12.05
C ASP A 63 -20.39 9.94 -11.14
N LYS A 64 -21.16 10.50 -10.19
CA LYS A 64 -22.01 9.79 -9.20
C LYS A 64 -21.21 8.76 -8.40
N ILE A 65 -19.99 9.15 -7.97
CA ILE A 65 -19.16 8.29 -7.13
C ILE A 65 -19.81 8.19 -5.75
N GLU A 66 -19.83 7.00 -5.20
CA GLU A 66 -20.25 6.79 -3.81
C GLU A 66 -19.25 7.44 -2.86
N ILE A 67 -19.73 8.18 -1.88
CA ILE A 67 -18.92 8.83 -0.85
C ILE A 67 -19.39 8.29 0.50
N ILE A 68 -18.46 7.77 1.27
CA ILE A 68 -18.67 7.38 2.66
C ILE A 68 -17.97 8.40 3.55
N GLU A 69 -18.79 9.29 4.11
CA GLU A 69 -18.33 10.26 5.10
C GLU A 69 -18.41 9.64 6.50
N TYR A 70 -17.33 9.75 7.24
CA TYR A 70 -17.32 9.39 8.65
C TYR A 70 -17.15 10.67 9.48
N GLN A 71 -17.78 10.73 10.64
CA GLN A 71 -17.61 11.87 11.56
C GLN A 71 -16.16 11.93 12.06
N ALA A 72 -15.63 13.15 12.20
CA ALA A 72 -14.25 13.41 12.59
C ALA A 72 -13.84 12.85 13.97
N ASP A 73 -14.81 12.46 14.80
CA ASP A 73 -14.62 11.95 16.17
C ASP A 73 -14.54 10.41 16.20
N LYS A 74 -13.73 9.81 15.30
CA LYS A 74 -13.58 8.36 15.21
C LYS A 74 -12.16 7.93 15.61
N ASP A 75 -12.09 6.73 16.18
CA ASP A 75 -10.83 6.10 16.59
C ASP A 75 -10.00 5.54 15.41
N TYR A 76 -10.41 5.79 14.16
CA TYR A 76 -9.79 5.22 12.95
C TYR A 76 -9.48 6.30 11.91
N THR A 77 -8.33 6.16 11.24
CA THR A 77 -8.01 6.99 10.07
C THR A 77 -8.84 6.58 8.85
N ASP A 78 -9.04 7.52 7.91
CA ASP A 78 -9.78 7.21 6.68
C ASP A 78 -9.09 6.14 5.85
N PHE A 79 -7.74 6.10 5.86
CA PHE A 79 -6.97 5.01 5.27
C PHE A 79 -7.25 3.65 5.92
N GLU A 80 -7.31 3.58 7.26
CA GLU A 80 -7.64 2.33 7.98
C GLU A 80 -9.04 1.85 7.61
N ILE A 81 -9.99 2.77 7.46
CA ILE A 81 -11.36 2.45 7.07
C ILE A 81 -11.40 1.94 5.62
N ALA A 82 -10.70 2.58 4.70
CA ALA A 82 -10.58 2.16 3.31
C ALA A 82 -9.99 0.76 3.20
N LEU A 83 -8.93 0.49 3.93
CA LEU A 83 -8.27 -0.82 3.96
C LEU A 83 -9.21 -1.89 4.50
N LYS A 84 -9.90 -1.64 5.62
CA LYS A 84 -10.93 -2.55 6.17
C LYS A 84 -12.07 -2.80 5.19
N HIS A 85 -12.52 -1.75 4.48
CA HIS A 85 -13.59 -1.89 3.49
C HIS A 85 -13.19 -2.86 2.38
N VAL A 86 -12.00 -2.69 1.81
CA VAL A 86 -11.47 -3.56 0.74
C VAL A 86 -11.26 -4.99 1.23
N ILE A 87 -10.71 -5.17 2.44
CA ILE A 87 -10.52 -6.48 3.07
C ILE A 87 -11.85 -7.21 3.26
N ASN A 88 -12.88 -6.50 3.74
CA ASN A 88 -14.23 -7.06 3.94
C ASN A 88 -14.92 -7.48 2.62
N MET A 89 -14.46 -6.96 1.47
CA MET A 89 -14.87 -7.43 0.16
C MET A 89 -14.16 -8.73 -0.27
N GLU A 90 -13.34 -9.30 0.60
CA GLU A 90 -12.55 -10.53 0.34
C GLU A 90 -11.56 -10.39 -0.83
N ILE A 91 -11.10 -9.15 -1.09
CA ILE A 91 -10.08 -8.87 -2.11
C ILE A 91 -8.72 -9.27 -1.54
N LYS A 92 -7.95 -10.02 -2.32
CA LYS A 92 -6.66 -10.58 -1.88
C LYS A 92 -5.45 -9.76 -2.31
N ASP A 93 -5.50 -9.13 -3.47
CA ASP A 93 -4.40 -8.36 -4.03
C ASP A 93 -4.76 -6.88 -3.95
N ILE A 94 -4.05 -6.14 -3.10
CA ILE A 94 -4.31 -4.72 -2.84
C ILE A 94 -3.06 -3.92 -3.19
N THR A 95 -3.20 -2.93 -4.04
CA THR A 95 -2.16 -1.94 -4.30
C THR A 95 -2.53 -0.64 -3.59
N VAL A 96 -1.57 -0.02 -2.94
CA VAL A 96 -1.70 1.30 -2.31
C VAL A 96 -0.78 2.27 -3.04
N ILE A 97 -1.25 3.48 -3.30
CA ILE A 97 -0.46 4.62 -3.80
C ILE A 97 -0.80 5.88 -3.01
N GLY A 98 0.07 6.86 -3.05
CA GLY A 98 -0.09 8.11 -2.29
C GLY A 98 0.36 7.97 -0.82
N GLY A 99 0.20 9.03 -0.05
CA GLY A 99 0.71 9.11 1.31
C GLY A 99 2.23 9.23 1.38
N GLU A 100 2.86 9.68 0.29
CA GLU A 100 4.29 9.94 0.20
C GLU A 100 4.60 11.31 0.82
N TYR A 101 5.82 11.47 1.35
CA TYR A 101 6.34 12.78 1.77
C TYR A 101 5.35 13.63 2.60
N GLY A 102 4.96 13.17 3.73
CA GLY A 102 4.09 13.89 4.65
C GLY A 102 4.63 13.84 6.07
N ASP A 103 3.75 14.07 7.03
CA ASP A 103 4.09 13.91 8.43
C ASP A 103 4.44 12.45 8.72
N ILE A 104 5.55 12.24 9.41
CA ILE A 104 6.12 10.92 9.67
C ILE A 104 5.15 10.00 10.44
N ASP A 105 4.29 10.56 11.25
CA ASP A 105 3.27 9.83 12.01
C ASP A 105 2.19 9.24 11.10
N HIS A 106 1.82 9.94 10.01
CA HIS A 106 0.89 9.42 8.98
C HIS A 106 1.51 8.24 8.23
N LEU A 107 2.81 8.32 7.88
CA LEU A 107 3.52 7.20 7.26
C LEU A 107 3.53 5.97 8.17
N PHE A 108 3.97 6.14 9.42
CA PHE A 108 4.00 5.04 10.40
C PHE A 108 2.60 4.52 10.70
N GLY A 109 1.61 5.40 10.84
CA GLY A 109 0.22 5.01 11.04
C GLY A 109 -0.29 4.10 9.91
N SER A 110 0.00 4.46 8.67
CA SER A 110 -0.38 3.65 7.51
C SER A 110 0.34 2.29 7.49
N LEU A 111 1.65 2.26 7.77
CA LEU A 111 2.42 1.01 7.87
C LEU A 111 1.87 0.10 8.97
N PHE A 112 1.58 0.64 10.15
CA PHE A 112 1.01 -0.13 11.26
C PHE A 112 -0.40 -0.62 10.96
N ASN A 113 -1.23 0.17 10.28
CA ASN A 113 -2.56 -0.24 9.87
C ASN A 113 -2.48 -1.41 8.87
N ILE A 114 -1.60 -1.34 7.88
CA ILE A 114 -1.40 -2.45 6.95
C ILE A 114 -0.93 -3.69 7.71
N ASN A 115 0.10 -3.57 8.53
CA ASN A 115 0.64 -4.71 9.30
C ASN A 115 -0.39 -5.34 10.24
N LYS A 116 -1.25 -4.54 10.84
CA LYS A 116 -2.32 -5.00 11.76
C LYS A 116 -3.46 -5.72 11.03
N LEU A 117 -3.81 -5.24 9.83
CA LEU A 117 -5.03 -5.64 9.15
C LEU A 117 -4.81 -6.68 8.05
N HIS A 118 -3.61 -6.73 7.44
CA HIS A 118 -3.33 -7.75 6.43
C HIS A 118 -3.24 -9.13 7.10
N ASN A 119 -4.06 -10.06 6.64
CA ASN A 119 -4.02 -11.45 7.10
C ASN A 119 -3.72 -12.36 5.91
N ASP A 120 -4.67 -12.40 4.99
CA ASP A 120 -4.62 -13.20 3.76
C ASP A 120 -4.42 -12.34 2.52
N GLN A 121 -4.10 -11.06 2.66
CA GLN A 121 -3.90 -10.13 1.56
C GLN A 121 -2.43 -10.00 1.20
N ASN A 122 -2.16 -9.93 -0.11
CA ASN A 122 -0.92 -9.38 -0.63
C ASN A 122 -1.11 -7.88 -0.76
N ILE A 123 -0.34 -7.11 -0.03
CA ILE A 123 -0.43 -5.65 -0.14
C ILE A 123 0.88 -5.11 -0.69
N LEU A 124 0.79 -4.41 -1.81
CA LEU A 124 1.87 -3.65 -2.42
C LEU A 124 1.61 -2.17 -2.22
N TRP A 125 2.47 -1.48 -1.48
CA TRP A 125 2.46 -0.03 -1.44
C TRP A 125 3.58 0.53 -2.32
N ILE A 126 3.20 1.23 -3.38
CA ILE A 126 4.13 1.97 -4.24
C ILE A 126 4.34 3.33 -3.58
N HIS A 127 5.54 3.57 -3.08
CA HIS A 127 5.92 4.76 -2.34
C HIS A 127 7.11 5.43 -3.03
N GLY A 128 6.82 6.34 -3.92
CA GLY A 128 7.82 6.97 -4.79
C GLY A 128 8.47 5.97 -5.73
N ASP A 129 9.77 5.83 -5.64
CA ASP A 129 10.57 4.85 -6.39
C ASP A 129 10.75 3.50 -5.67
N GLN A 130 10.10 3.33 -4.52
CA GLN A 130 10.21 2.15 -3.68
C GLN A 130 8.89 1.38 -3.64
N ASN A 131 9.00 0.08 -3.52
CA ASN A 131 7.88 -0.82 -3.31
C ASN A 131 7.97 -1.44 -1.92
N ILE A 132 6.92 -1.29 -1.12
CA ILE A 132 6.80 -1.91 0.19
C ILE A 132 5.82 -3.07 0.05
N LEU A 133 6.28 -4.29 0.31
CA LEU A 133 5.49 -5.50 0.18
C LEU A 133 5.12 -6.04 1.56
N PHE A 134 3.84 -6.32 1.74
CA PHE A 134 3.30 -7.10 2.85
C PHE A 134 2.71 -8.40 2.27
N PRO A 135 3.52 -9.45 2.17
CA PRO A 135 3.08 -10.69 1.52
C PRO A 135 2.20 -11.52 2.44
N ASN A 136 1.26 -12.24 1.87
CA ASN A 136 0.47 -13.27 2.57
C ASN A 136 1.06 -14.66 2.43
N SER A 137 2.15 -14.82 1.71
CA SER A 137 2.79 -16.10 1.43
C SER A 137 4.12 -16.23 2.15
N GLU A 138 4.50 -17.47 2.45
CA GLU A 138 5.81 -17.81 3.02
C GLU A 138 6.97 -17.56 2.03
N ASN A 139 6.67 -17.43 0.73
CA ASN A 139 7.67 -17.27 -0.31
C ASN A 139 7.43 -16.00 -1.11
N VAL A 140 8.48 -15.17 -1.21
CA VAL A 140 8.49 -13.92 -1.97
C VAL A 140 9.64 -13.96 -2.97
N GLU A 141 9.35 -13.74 -4.24
CA GLU A 141 10.36 -13.62 -5.29
C GLU A 141 10.70 -12.16 -5.55
N ILE A 142 11.99 -11.82 -5.45
CA ILE A 142 12.50 -10.49 -5.77
C ILE A 142 13.23 -10.56 -7.10
N GLY A 143 12.92 -9.63 -8.00
CA GLY A 143 13.57 -9.58 -9.32
C GLY A 143 15.09 -9.41 -9.22
N VAL A 144 15.82 -10.02 -10.14
CA VAL A 144 17.29 -9.94 -10.21
C VAL A 144 17.78 -8.48 -10.28
N ASN A 145 18.97 -8.24 -9.72
CA ASN A 145 19.59 -6.93 -9.67
C ASN A 145 18.80 -5.84 -8.92
N LYS A 146 17.80 -6.22 -8.12
CA LYS A 146 17.08 -5.31 -7.23
C LYS A 146 17.72 -5.27 -5.86
N ASN A 147 17.79 -4.09 -5.27
CA ASN A 147 18.08 -3.94 -3.85
C ASN A 147 16.78 -4.13 -3.09
N PHE A 148 16.86 -4.81 -1.96
CA PHE A 148 15.73 -4.98 -1.07
C PHE A 148 16.17 -4.96 0.38
N SER A 149 15.22 -4.76 1.27
CA SER A 149 15.42 -4.84 2.72
C SER A 149 14.29 -5.68 3.32
N VAL A 150 14.60 -6.42 4.36
CA VAL A 150 13.61 -7.08 5.19
C VAL A 150 13.47 -6.26 6.46
N LEU A 151 12.26 -5.77 6.73
CA LEU A 151 11.92 -5.02 7.94
C LEU A 151 10.94 -5.86 8.76
N PRO A 152 11.36 -6.52 9.83
CA PRO A 152 10.49 -7.37 10.62
C PRO A 152 9.55 -6.52 11.48
N PHE A 153 8.26 -6.56 11.17
CA PHE A 153 7.16 -5.99 11.96
C PHE A 153 6.58 -7.00 12.97
N SER A 154 7.10 -8.20 13.00
CA SER A 154 6.92 -9.27 13.98
C SER A 154 8.17 -10.12 13.99
N ASP A 155 8.30 -11.02 14.96
CA ASP A 155 9.35 -12.02 14.90
C ASP A 155 9.18 -12.91 13.66
N LEU A 156 10.28 -13.12 12.93
CA LEU A 156 10.33 -14.04 11.79
C LEU A 156 11.08 -15.30 12.20
N ILE A 157 10.47 -16.43 12.00
CA ILE A 157 11.04 -17.73 12.35
C ILE A 157 11.49 -18.45 11.09
N ASN A 158 12.71 -18.99 11.12
CA ASN A 158 13.31 -19.73 10.00
C ASN A 158 13.39 -18.92 8.69
N LEU A 159 13.72 -17.61 8.77
CA LEU A 159 13.91 -16.80 7.58
C LEU A 159 15.04 -17.36 6.73
N THR A 160 14.74 -17.62 5.47
CA THR A 160 15.72 -18.05 4.47
C THR A 160 15.73 -17.06 3.31
N ILE A 161 16.90 -16.56 2.94
CA ILE A 161 17.11 -15.69 1.79
C ILE A 161 18.14 -16.36 0.88
N SER A 162 17.74 -16.68 -0.34
CA SER A 162 18.61 -17.29 -1.34
C SER A 162 18.76 -16.41 -2.58
N GLY A 163 19.91 -16.51 -3.25
CA GLY A 163 20.19 -15.70 -4.45
C GLY A 163 20.48 -14.22 -4.17
N ALA A 164 20.76 -13.86 -2.92
CA ALA A 164 21.20 -12.51 -2.55
C ALA A 164 22.73 -12.45 -2.38
N LYS A 165 23.28 -11.25 -2.33
CA LYS A 165 24.70 -11.06 -2.02
C LYS A 165 25.10 -11.68 -0.67
N TRP A 166 24.19 -11.63 0.29
CA TRP A 166 24.29 -12.31 1.58
C TRP A 166 23.03 -13.16 1.74
N ASN A 167 23.24 -14.47 1.69
CA ASN A 167 22.17 -15.44 1.93
C ASN A 167 21.97 -15.63 3.45
N LEU A 168 20.75 -15.96 3.82
CA LEU A 168 20.39 -16.42 5.16
C LEU A 168 19.81 -17.83 5.04
N GLU A 169 20.01 -18.65 6.07
CA GLU A 169 19.48 -20.00 6.11
C GLU A 169 18.91 -20.30 7.49
N ASN A 170 17.58 -20.40 7.56
CA ASN A 170 16.83 -20.72 8.79
C ASN A 170 17.18 -19.82 9.99
N GLU A 171 17.32 -18.52 9.75
CA GLU A 171 17.62 -17.53 10.80
C GLU A 171 16.35 -17.02 11.47
N ASP A 172 16.36 -16.94 12.79
CA ASP A 172 15.32 -16.27 13.55
C ASP A 172 15.65 -14.79 13.67
N VAL A 173 14.70 -13.93 13.28
CA VAL A 173 14.89 -12.48 13.24
C VAL A 173 13.85 -11.84 14.13
N GLU A 174 14.30 -11.16 15.17
CA GLU A 174 13.42 -10.49 16.13
C GLU A 174 12.77 -9.24 15.52
N PHE A 175 11.60 -8.89 16.02
CA PHE A 175 10.94 -7.62 15.71
C PHE A 175 11.90 -6.43 15.84
N GLY A 176 11.91 -5.57 14.83
CA GLY A 176 12.73 -4.35 14.81
C GLY A 176 14.23 -4.56 14.54
N ALA A 177 14.66 -5.78 14.22
CA ALA A 177 16.05 -6.01 13.80
C ALA A 177 16.33 -5.30 12.47
N VAL A 178 17.44 -4.55 12.40
CA VAL A 178 17.81 -3.74 11.22
C VAL A 178 19.03 -4.31 10.46
N SER A 179 19.51 -5.48 10.84
CA SER A 179 20.72 -6.09 10.25
C SER A 179 20.50 -6.59 8.82
N TYR A 180 19.26 -6.71 8.38
CA TYR A 180 18.86 -7.31 7.10
C TYR A 180 18.44 -6.26 6.07
N THR A 181 19.00 -5.06 6.18
CA THR A 181 18.80 -3.98 5.22
C THR A 181 19.88 -4.01 4.13
N HIS A 182 19.56 -3.45 2.94
CA HIS A 182 20.47 -3.34 1.80
C HIS A 182 20.95 -4.66 1.19
N LEU A 183 20.07 -5.65 1.13
CA LEU A 183 20.31 -6.88 0.40
C LEU A 183 20.16 -6.64 -1.12
N ARG A 184 20.94 -7.34 -1.92
CA ARG A 184 20.85 -7.27 -3.38
C ARG A 184 20.70 -8.68 -3.95
N ALA A 185 19.63 -8.87 -4.71
CA ALA A 185 19.43 -10.10 -5.45
C ALA A 185 20.47 -10.23 -6.59
N HIS A 186 21.08 -11.39 -6.73
CA HIS A 186 22.00 -11.73 -7.81
C HIS A 186 21.30 -12.54 -8.90
N GLU A 187 21.85 -12.46 -10.13
CA GLU A 187 21.52 -13.46 -11.14
C GLU A 187 22.03 -14.82 -10.66
N THR A 188 21.15 -15.81 -10.61
CA THR A 188 21.58 -17.19 -10.43
C THR A 188 22.26 -17.60 -11.73
N ASN A 189 23.58 -17.71 -11.74
CA ASN A 189 24.30 -18.38 -12.82
C ASN A 189 23.83 -19.85 -12.84
N SER A 190 22.92 -20.13 -13.75
CA SER A 190 22.53 -21.50 -14.13
C SER A 190 23.58 -22.11 -15.06
#